data_5c62936f6b057e72419cfc0c41bcd671
#
_entry.id   5c62936f6b057e72419cfc0c41bcd671
#
_cell.length_a   1.000
_cell.length_b   1.000
_cell.length_c   1.000
_cell.angle_alpha   90.00
_cell.angle_beta   90.00
_cell.angle_gamma   90.00
#
_symmetry.space_group_name_H-M   'P 1'
#
loop_
_entity.id
_entity.type
_entity.pdbx_description
1 polymer ?
#
loop_
_entity_poly.entity_id
_entity_poly.type
_entity_poly.pdbx_seq_one_letter_code
_entity_poly.pdbx_strand_id
1 'polypeptide(L)'
;MDERFAVIAIVDYGIGNLRSAQKAFEAVGVEARLTGDRDVIATADGVVLPGVGNFGQCMGALVERDLDRACHDAIERGQPFLGICVGMQMLFATSDEAPGAVGLGIFDSNVALLPPDVVVPHMGWNQCTAIAPDSTMFSGLRDQPWMYFVHSYASPDVDEAWVAARVHHGVDVVAAVERANVWGAQFHPEKSSNLGLTLLANFASTCGLEPTDPSHADARSGRSEPGVYPSEPVSETIHD
;
A
#
# COMPACT_ATOMS: atom_id res chain seq x y z
N MET A 1 -9.40 32.15 12.52
CA MET A 1 -9.69 30.97 11.66
C MET A 1 -8.34 30.30 11.52
N ASP A 2 -8.11 29.20 12.25
CA ASP A 2 -6.92 28.39 12.00
C ASP A 2 -7.03 27.85 10.59
N GLU A 3 -6.10 28.21 9.71
CA GLU A 3 -5.93 27.56 8.43
C GLU A 3 -5.57 26.10 8.72
N ARG A 4 -6.56 25.23 8.62
CA ARG A 4 -6.33 23.78 8.67
C ARG A 4 -5.59 23.43 7.40
N PHE A 5 -4.27 23.22 7.51
CA PHE A 5 -3.48 22.73 6.40
C PHE A 5 -3.95 21.30 6.08
N ALA A 6 -4.36 21.12 4.84
CA ALA A 6 -4.72 19.82 4.30
C ALA A 6 -3.48 18.91 4.29
N VAL A 7 -3.49 17.83 5.08
CA VAL A 7 -2.30 17.00 5.31
C VAL A 7 -2.61 15.52 5.40
N ILE A 8 -1.75 14.70 4.80
CA ILE A 8 -1.72 13.26 5.01
C ILE A 8 -0.75 12.92 6.14
N ALA A 9 -1.21 12.23 7.17
CA ALA A 9 -0.37 11.70 8.23
C ALA A 9 0.23 10.36 7.81
N ILE A 10 1.56 10.26 7.76
CA ILE A 10 2.28 9.00 7.59
C ILE A 10 2.72 8.53 8.97
N VAL A 11 2.19 7.40 9.42
CA VAL A 11 2.41 6.87 10.77
C VAL A 11 3.87 6.46 10.95
N ASP A 12 4.57 7.16 11.86
CA ASP A 12 5.96 6.90 12.22
C ASP A 12 6.05 6.11 13.53
N TYR A 13 6.06 4.80 13.42
CA TYR A 13 6.30 3.89 14.53
C TYR A 13 7.74 3.33 14.56
N GLY A 14 8.65 3.95 13.79
CA GLY A 14 10.08 3.62 13.76
C GLY A 14 10.46 2.56 12.73
N ILE A 15 9.51 1.98 12.00
CA ILE A 15 9.74 0.98 10.95
C ILE A 15 9.01 1.42 9.69
N GLY A 16 9.67 1.32 8.54
CA GLY A 16 9.04 1.61 7.25
C GLY A 16 9.92 2.44 6.31
N ASN A 17 9.55 2.45 5.04
CA ASN A 17 10.15 3.32 4.02
C ASN A 17 9.47 4.70 4.02
N LEU A 18 9.38 5.31 5.22
CA LEU A 18 8.57 6.49 5.51
C LEU A 18 8.90 7.67 4.60
N ARG A 19 10.20 7.93 4.40
CA ARG A 19 10.66 9.05 3.57
C ARG A 19 10.31 8.90 2.10
N SER A 20 10.31 7.67 1.58
CA SER A 20 9.90 7.43 0.20
C SER A 20 8.40 7.63 0.02
N ALA A 21 7.57 7.18 0.96
CA ALA A 21 6.15 7.46 0.95
C ALA A 21 5.87 8.97 1.03
N GLN A 22 6.54 9.71 1.92
CA GLN A 22 6.43 11.16 2.02
C GLN A 22 6.75 11.84 0.69
N LYS A 23 7.92 11.54 0.12
CA LYS A 23 8.34 12.13 -1.16
C LYS A 23 7.40 11.80 -2.32
N ALA A 24 6.78 10.62 -2.29
CA ALA A 24 5.81 10.25 -3.32
C ALA A 24 4.52 11.08 -3.24
N PHE A 25 4.03 11.42 -2.05
CA PHE A 25 2.91 12.38 -1.89
C PHE A 25 3.34 13.81 -2.25
N GLU A 26 4.53 14.25 -1.84
CA GLU A 26 5.07 15.55 -2.24
C GLU A 26 5.20 15.67 -3.77
N ALA A 27 5.55 14.57 -4.46
CA ALA A 27 5.65 14.54 -5.93
C ALA A 27 4.31 14.73 -6.64
N VAL A 28 3.20 14.37 -5.99
CA VAL A 28 1.84 14.66 -6.48
C VAL A 28 1.25 15.94 -5.88
N GLY A 29 2.10 16.79 -5.31
CA GLY A 29 1.71 18.12 -4.83
C GLY A 29 0.91 18.12 -3.52
N VAL A 30 0.96 17.04 -2.76
CA VAL A 30 0.21 16.88 -1.50
C VAL A 30 1.16 16.93 -0.32
N GLU A 31 0.82 17.72 0.70
CA GLU A 31 1.58 17.74 1.95
C GLU A 31 1.39 16.42 2.70
N ALA A 32 2.51 15.77 3.05
CA ALA A 32 2.52 14.57 3.85
C ALA A 32 3.50 14.70 5.02
N ARG A 33 3.05 14.36 6.22
CA ARG A 33 3.82 14.54 7.45
C ARG A 33 4.10 13.20 8.12
N LEU A 34 5.38 12.93 8.38
CA LEU A 34 5.78 11.79 9.24
C LEU A 34 5.46 12.14 10.69
N THR A 35 4.68 11.31 11.37
CA THR A 35 4.28 11.58 12.73
C THR A 35 3.96 10.33 13.54
N GLY A 36 4.40 10.31 14.80
CA GLY A 36 3.93 9.41 15.86
C GLY A 36 2.99 10.12 16.84
N ASP A 37 2.59 11.35 16.56
CA ASP A 37 1.67 12.12 17.37
C ASP A 37 0.22 11.77 17.02
N ARG A 38 -0.51 11.25 18.02
CA ARG A 38 -1.90 10.78 17.87
C ARG A 38 -2.86 11.92 17.55
N ASP A 39 -2.62 13.12 18.04
CA ASP A 39 -3.47 14.28 17.79
C ASP A 39 -3.31 14.74 16.32
N VAL A 40 -2.09 14.66 15.79
CA VAL A 40 -1.83 14.94 14.38
C VAL A 40 -2.51 13.88 13.50
N ILE A 41 -2.42 12.58 13.83
CA ILE A 41 -3.11 11.51 13.12
C ILE A 41 -4.63 11.73 13.17
N ALA A 42 -5.15 12.08 14.33
CA ALA A 42 -6.60 12.27 14.56
C ALA A 42 -7.19 13.42 13.74
N THR A 43 -6.38 14.42 13.39
CA THR A 43 -6.82 15.62 12.67
C THR A 43 -6.39 15.69 11.22
N ALA A 44 -5.63 14.70 10.74
CA ALA A 44 -5.21 14.60 9.34
C ALA A 44 -6.40 14.31 8.41
N ASP A 45 -6.29 14.69 7.14
CA ASP A 45 -7.31 14.42 6.12
C ASP A 45 -7.26 12.97 5.63
N GLY A 46 -6.09 12.33 5.75
CA GLY A 46 -5.89 10.91 5.49
C GLY A 46 -4.71 10.34 6.27
N VAL A 47 -4.71 9.03 6.45
CA VAL A 47 -3.68 8.31 7.22
C VAL A 47 -3.04 7.24 6.35
N VAL A 48 -1.72 7.18 6.36
CA VAL A 48 -0.94 6.15 5.66
C VAL A 48 -0.15 5.36 6.68
N LEU A 49 -0.26 4.04 6.65
CA LEU A 49 0.48 3.09 7.46
C LEU A 49 1.46 2.31 6.57
N PRO A 50 2.70 2.77 6.38
CA PRO A 50 3.72 1.99 5.70
C PRO A 50 4.24 0.88 6.62
N GLY A 51 4.71 -0.22 6.03
CA GLY A 51 5.41 -1.26 6.79
C GLY A 51 6.41 -2.00 5.92
N VAL A 52 7.52 -2.43 6.51
CA VAL A 52 8.53 -3.28 5.88
C VAL A 52 9.10 -4.27 6.90
N GLY A 53 9.62 -5.39 6.41
CA GLY A 53 10.21 -6.41 7.27
C GLY A 53 9.17 -7.38 7.83
N ASN A 54 9.17 -7.63 9.12
CA ASN A 54 8.38 -8.69 9.75
C ASN A 54 7.08 -8.14 10.38
N PHE A 55 5.96 -8.85 10.16
CA PHE A 55 4.63 -8.50 10.69
C PHE A 55 4.63 -8.28 12.21
N GLY A 56 5.18 -9.22 12.97
CA GLY A 56 5.17 -9.14 14.44
C GLY A 56 6.00 -7.97 14.98
N GLN A 57 7.12 -7.67 14.32
CA GLN A 57 7.95 -6.53 14.70
C GLN A 57 7.21 -5.21 14.41
N CYS A 58 6.53 -5.11 13.26
CA CYS A 58 5.75 -3.93 12.91
C CYS A 58 4.59 -3.73 13.88
N MET A 59 3.80 -4.78 14.16
CA MET A 59 2.70 -4.69 15.13
C MET A 59 3.20 -4.38 16.54
N GLY A 60 4.28 -5.02 16.99
CA GLY A 60 4.88 -4.75 18.30
C GLY A 60 5.30 -3.29 18.45
N ALA A 61 5.99 -2.73 17.45
CA ALA A 61 6.41 -1.33 17.47
C ALA A 61 5.24 -0.33 17.40
N LEU A 62 4.18 -0.69 16.68
CA LEU A 62 2.95 0.11 16.59
C LEU A 62 2.24 0.16 17.96
N VAL A 63 2.05 -1.00 18.60
CA VAL A 63 1.39 -1.16 19.91
C VAL A 63 2.21 -0.51 21.02
N GLU A 64 3.54 -0.66 21.03
CA GLU A 64 4.42 -0.05 22.03
C GLU A 64 4.26 1.47 22.12
N ARG A 65 3.81 2.10 21.02
CA ARG A 65 3.60 3.55 20.91
C ARG A 65 2.13 3.96 21.00
N ASP A 66 1.21 3.03 21.29
CA ASP A 66 -0.25 3.26 21.27
C ASP A 66 -0.78 3.77 19.91
N LEU A 67 -0.04 3.53 18.81
CA LEU A 67 -0.42 3.97 17.47
C LEU A 67 -1.40 3.01 16.78
N ASP A 68 -1.51 1.78 17.24
CA ASP A 68 -2.56 0.82 16.85
C ASP A 68 -3.95 1.40 17.14
N ARG A 69 -4.14 1.98 18.33
CA ARG A 69 -5.40 2.65 18.69
C ARG A 69 -5.65 3.88 17.84
N ALA A 70 -4.61 4.68 17.56
CA ALA A 70 -4.74 5.85 16.69
C ALA A 70 -5.17 5.44 15.27
N CYS A 71 -4.66 4.32 14.74
CA CYS A 71 -5.07 3.77 13.46
C CYS A 71 -6.54 3.30 13.49
N HIS A 72 -6.95 2.55 14.53
CA HIS A 72 -8.34 2.14 14.71
C HIS A 72 -9.28 3.34 14.78
N ASP A 73 -8.97 4.30 15.64
CA ASP A 73 -9.79 5.52 15.81
C ASP A 73 -9.92 6.31 14.49
N ALA A 74 -8.85 6.36 13.68
CA ALA A 74 -8.88 7.01 12.37
C ALA A 74 -9.84 6.30 11.41
N ILE A 75 -9.73 4.96 11.33
CA ILE A 75 -10.59 4.13 10.48
C ILE A 75 -12.05 4.23 10.90
N GLU A 76 -12.35 4.12 12.21
CA GLU A 76 -13.71 4.19 12.74
C GLU A 76 -14.36 5.56 12.53
N ARG A 77 -13.57 6.64 12.54
CA ARG A 77 -14.05 7.99 12.20
C ARG A 77 -14.30 8.19 10.71
N GLY A 78 -13.99 7.21 9.87
CA GLY A 78 -14.14 7.29 8.42
C GLY A 78 -13.03 8.11 7.74
N GLN A 79 -11.88 8.36 8.41
CA GLN A 79 -10.74 8.98 7.75
C GLN A 79 -10.21 8.02 6.67
N PRO A 80 -9.92 8.49 5.44
CA PRO A 80 -9.23 7.69 4.45
C PRO A 80 -7.94 7.08 5.01
N PHE A 81 -7.78 5.78 4.85
CA PHE A 81 -6.66 5.01 5.43
C PHE A 81 -6.02 4.13 4.36
N LEU A 82 -4.69 4.17 4.24
CA LEU A 82 -3.92 3.37 3.30
C LEU A 82 -2.81 2.58 4.01
N GLY A 83 -2.91 1.24 3.99
CA GLY A 83 -1.83 0.34 4.37
C GLY A 83 -0.94 0.00 3.18
N ILE A 84 0.40 0.11 3.32
CA ILE A 84 1.37 -0.19 2.25
C ILE A 84 2.26 -1.37 2.66
N CYS A 85 2.33 -2.41 1.85
CA CYS A 85 3.12 -3.62 2.01
C CYS A 85 2.81 -4.32 3.34
N VAL A 86 3.74 -4.39 4.30
CA VAL A 86 3.46 -4.92 5.64
C VAL A 86 2.36 -4.08 6.34
N GLY A 87 2.25 -2.78 6.05
CA GLY A 87 1.15 -1.95 6.53
C GLY A 87 -0.23 -2.43 6.04
N MET A 88 -0.35 -2.95 4.81
CA MET A 88 -1.56 -3.66 4.37
C MET A 88 -1.76 -4.94 5.17
N GLN A 89 -0.69 -5.73 5.36
CA GLN A 89 -0.76 -6.98 6.12
C GLN A 89 -1.23 -6.75 7.56
N MET A 90 -0.81 -5.64 8.18
CA MET A 90 -1.24 -5.25 9.53
C MET A 90 -2.75 -4.95 9.65
N LEU A 91 -3.44 -4.69 8.53
CA LEU A 91 -4.91 -4.53 8.53
C LEU A 91 -5.64 -5.85 8.74
N PHE A 92 -5.00 -6.99 8.50
CA PHE A 92 -5.57 -8.32 8.71
C PHE A 92 -5.53 -8.74 10.19
N ALA A 93 -6.26 -9.81 10.51
CA ALA A 93 -6.40 -10.26 11.91
C ALA A 93 -5.13 -10.93 12.45
N THR A 94 -4.47 -11.79 11.64
CA THR A 94 -3.32 -12.60 12.06
C THR A 94 -2.31 -12.78 10.93
N SER A 95 -1.12 -13.30 11.30
CA SER A 95 -0.10 -13.67 10.31
C SER A 95 0.67 -14.91 10.76
N ASP A 96 0.88 -15.85 9.83
CA ASP A 96 1.74 -17.03 10.04
C ASP A 96 3.21 -16.64 10.23
N GLU A 97 3.62 -15.45 9.77
CA GLU A 97 4.97 -14.93 9.97
C GLU A 97 5.30 -14.69 11.46
N ALA A 98 4.27 -14.40 12.26
CA ALA A 98 4.41 -14.10 13.68
C ALA A 98 3.26 -14.73 14.49
N PRO A 99 3.30 -16.04 14.73
CA PRO A 99 2.26 -16.73 15.50
C PRO A 99 2.05 -16.09 16.86
N GLY A 100 0.79 -15.70 17.16
CA GLY A 100 0.40 -15.01 18.38
C GLY A 100 0.41 -13.49 18.30
N ALA A 101 0.98 -12.87 17.26
CA ALA A 101 0.78 -11.46 16.98
C ALA A 101 -0.62 -11.24 16.38
N VAL A 102 -1.29 -10.20 16.86
CA VAL A 102 -2.63 -9.80 16.38
C VAL A 102 -2.47 -8.52 15.58
N GLY A 103 -3.06 -8.49 14.38
CA GLY A 103 -3.12 -7.29 13.54
C GLY A 103 -4.24 -6.35 13.97
N LEU A 104 -4.52 -5.36 13.13
CA LEU A 104 -5.61 -4.40 13.39
C LEU A 104 -7.01 -5.03 13.19
N GLY A 105 -7.12 -6.20 12.52
CA GLY A 105 -8.38 -6.95 12.40
C GLY A 105 -9.47 -6.21 11.60
N ILE A 106 -9.09 -5.30 10.71
CA ILE A 106 -10.03 -4.59 9.83
C ILE A 106 -10.59 -5.57 8.80
N PHE A 107 -9.74 -6.49 8.34
CA PHE A 107 -10.11 -7.63 7.49
C PHE A 107 -9.95 -8.92 8.29
N ASP A 108 -11.05 -9.66 8.45
CA ASP A 108 -11.06 -10.94 9.17
C ASP A 108 -10.48 -12.05 8.28
N SER A 109 -9.15 -12.04 8.15
CA SER A 109 -8.39 -13.02 7.40
C SER A 109 -6.97 -13.11 7.95
N ASN A 110 -6.23 -14.14 7.51
CA ASN A 110 -4.84 -14.40 7.89
C ASN A 110 -3.87 -14.02 6.77
N VAL A 111 -2.68 -13.60 7.12
CA VAL A 111 -1.56 -13.42 6.19
C VAL A 111 -0.68 -14.65 6.26
N ALA A 112 -0.62 -15.44 5.18
CA ALA A 112 0.10 -16.70 5.09
C ALA A 112 1.36 -16.59 4.21
N LEU A 113 2.31 -17.50 4.42
CA LEU A 113 3.46 -17.66 3.52
C LEU A 113 2.97 -18.06 2.13
N LEU A 114 3.57 -17.49 1.09
CA LEU A 114 3.31 -17.92 -0.28
C LEU A 114 3.59 -19.42 -0.44
N PRO A 115 2.87 -20.15 -1.32
CA PRO A 115 3.02 -21.60 -1.47
C PRO A 115 4.46 -22.01 -1.82
N PRO A 116 4.89 -23.23 -1.44
CA PRO A 116 6.27 -23.68 -1.64
C PRO A 116 6.64 -23.96 -3.10
N ASP A 117 5.67 -24.02 -3.99
CA ASP A 117 5.81 -24.23 -5.43
C ASP A 117 5.98 -22.95 -6.24
N VAL A 118 6.01 -21.79 -5.56
CA VAL A 118 6.32 -20.50 -6.19
C VAL A 118 7.63 -19.94 -5.66
N VAL A 119 8.23 -19.03 -6.44
CA VAL A 119 9.46 -18.34 -6.01
C VAL A 119 9.17 -17.38 -4.87
N VAL A 120 9.85 -17.52 -3.73
CA VAL A 120 9.70 -16.65 -2.56
C VAL A 120 11.06 -15.98 -2.27
N PRO A 121 11.08 -14.65 -2.11
CA PRO A 121 9.95 -13.71 -2.15
C PRO A 121 9.44 -13.43 -3.56
N HIS A 122 8.17 -13.03 -3.68
CA HIS A 122 7.67 -12.32 -4.85
C HIS A 122 8.35 -10.96 -4.89
N MET A 123 9.36 -10.81 -5.72
CA MET A 123 10.18 -9.59 -5.79
C MET A 123 10.37 -9.14 -7.23
N GLY A 124 9.93 -7.92 -7.52
CA GLY A 124 10.08 -7.28 -8.82
C GLY A 124 8.80 -6.60 -9.30
N TRP A 125 8.83 -6.22 -10.56
CA TRP A 125 7.68 -5.65 -11.25
C TRP A 125 6.74 -6.77 -11.69
N ASN A 126 5.44 -6.57 -11.43
CA ASN A 126 4.40 -7.49 -11.88
C ASN A 126 3.10 -6.72 -12.17
N GLN A 127 2.22 -7.31 -12.96
CA GLN A 127 0.96 -6.69 -13.38
C GLN A 127 -0.16 -6.98 -12.40
N CYS A 128 -0.84 -5.94 -11.94
CA CYS A 128 -2.11 -6.11 -11.25
C CYS A 128 -3.18 -6.50 -12.27
N THR A 129 -3.90 -7.57 -11.99
CA THR A 129 -4.97 -8.14 -12.82
C THR A 129 -6.28 -8.17 -12.04
N ALA A 130 -7.38 -8.54 -12.68
CA ALA A 130 -8.70 -8.68 -12.05
C ALA A 130 -9.05 -7.46 -11.17
N ILE A 131 -8.81 -6.25 -11.71
CA ILE A 131 -9.12 -5.00 -11.01
C ILE A 131 -10.65 -4.88 -10.88
N ALA A 132 -11.13 -4.58 -9.67
CA ALA A 132 -12.53 -4.37 -9.42
C ALA A 132 -13.03 -3.15 -10.24
N PRO A 133 -14.14 -3.28 -10.99
CA PRO A 133 -14.58 -2.24 -11.93
C PRO A 133 -14.92 -0.90 -11.27
N ASP A 134 -15.29 -0.92 -10.01
CA ASP A 134 -15.68 0.23 -9.20
C ASP A 134 -14.58 0.68 -8.22
N SER A 135 -13.38 0.11 -8.33
CA SER A 135 -12.25 0.50 -7.49
C SER A 135 -11.86 1.96 -7.72
N THR A 136 -11.96 2.76 -6.68
CA THR A 136 -11.48 4.16 -6.69
C THR A 136 -9.96 4.22 -6.60
N MET A 137 -9.34 3.22 -5.96
CA MET A 137 -7.89 3.08 -5.84
C MET A 137 -7.21 3.00 -7.20
N PHE A 138 -7.81 2.28 -8.17
CA PHE A 138 -7.26 2.08 -9.51
C PHE A 138 -7.87 3.01 -10.57
N SER A 139 -8.63 4.02 -10.15
CA SER A 139 -9.23 4.99 -11.07
C SER A 139 -8.19 5.65 -11.98
N GLY A 140 -8.49 5.73 -13.29
CA GLY A 140 -7.61 6.36 -14.29
C GLY A 140 -6.33 5.57 -14.61
N LEU A 141 -6.08 4.44 -13.95
CA LEU A 141 -4.99 3.55 -14.33
C LEU A 141 -5.39 2.70 -15.54
N ARG A 142 -4.41 2.41 -16.40
CA ARG A 142 -4.60 1.49 -17.54
C ARG A 142 -4.90 0.08 -17.04
N ASP A 143 -5.49 -0.75 -17.90
CA ASP A 143 -5.64 -2.18 -17.64
C ASP A 143 -4.30 -2.81 -17.29
N GLN A 144 -4.26 -3.63 -16.24
CA GLN A 144 -3.10 -4.37 -15.79
C GLN A 144 -1.86 -3.48 -15.54
N PRO A 145 -1.95 -2.50 -14.62
CA PRO A 145 -0.81 -1.64 -14.30
C PRO A 145 0.33 -2.44 -13.67
N TRP A 146 1.56 -2.13 -14.10
CA TRP A 146 2.77 -2.68 -13.48
C TRP A 146 3.07 -2.01 -12.15
N MET A 147 3.19 -2.82 -11.09
CA MET A 147 3.53 -2.38 -9.74
C MET A 147 4.76 -3.14 -9.23
N TYR A 148 5.48 -2.55 -8.28
CA TYR A 148 6.66 -3.16 -7.68
C TYR A 148 6.30 -3.89 -6.38
N PHE A 149 6.60 -5.19 -6.34
CA PHE A 149 6.35 -6.10 -5.22
C PHE A 149 7.64 -6.52 -4.53
N VAL A 150 7.60 -6.74 -3.23
CA VAL A 150 8.66 -7.41 -2.47
C VAL A 150 8.06 -7.97 -1.18
N HIS A 151 7.54 -9.21 -1.24
CA HIS A 151 6.91 -9.85 -0.09
C HIS A 151 7.00 -11.38 -0.19
N SER A 152 7.00 -12.05 0.96
CA SER A 152 6.95 -13.52 1.09
C SER A 152 5.59 -14.00 1.60
N TYR A 153 4.82 -13.11 2.21
CA TYR A 153 3.53 -13.39 2.82
C TYR A 153 2.45 -12.56 2.14
N ALA A 154 1.24 -13.12 2.05
CA ALA A 154 0.05 -12.47 1.52
C ALA A 154 -1.21 -13.09 2.14
N SER A 155 -2.35 -12.44 2.06
CA SER A 155 -3.60 -13.03 2.51
C SER A 155 -4.22 -13.87 1.39
N PRO A 156 -4.42 -15.20 1.58
CA PRO A 156 -5.02 -16.07 0.57
C PRO A 156 -6.55 -15.97 0.53
N ASP A 157 -7.19 -15.74 1.68
CA ASP A 157 -8.64 -15.83 1.88
C ASP A 157 -9.22 -14.48 2.27
N VAL A 158 -9.27 -13.56 1.31
CA VAL A 158 -9.94 -12.26 1.46
C VAL A 158 -11.34 -12.36 0.85
N ASP A 159 -12.34 -11.79 1.51
CA ASP A 159 -13.67 -11.64 0.92
C ASP A 159 -13.55 -10.93 -0.44
N GLU A 160 -14.06 -11.56 -1.49
CA GLU A 160 -13.97 -11.04 -2.86
C GLU A 160 -14.56 -9.62 -2.99
N ALA A 161 -15.52 -9.27 -2.15
CA ALA A 161 -16.09 -7.92 -2.11
C ALA A 161 -15.08 -6.84 -1.69
N TRP A 162 -13.94 -7.23 -1.13
CA TRP A 162 -12.88 -6.31 -0.67
C TRP A 162 -11.63 -6.37 -1.53
N VAL A 163 -11.55 -7.32 -2.46
CA VAL A 163 -10.40 -7.44 -3.36
C VAL A 163 -10.48 -6.37 -4.44
N ALA A 164 -9.55 -5.40 -4.40
CA ALA A 164 -9.44 -4.36 -5.41
C ALA A 164 -8.63 -4.79 -6.63
N ALA A 165 -7.62 -5.65 -6.43
CA ALA A 165 -6.82 -6.22 -7.52
C ALA A 165 -6.12 -7.50 -7.08
N ARG A 166 -5.78 -8.34 -8.06
CA ARG A 166 -4.91 -9.53 -7.90
C ARG A 166 -3.64 -9.40 -8.71
N VAL A 167 -2.68 -10.25 -8.43
CA VAL A 167 -1.44 -10.42 -9.19
C VAL A 167 -1.16 -11.90 -9.35
N HIS A 168 -0.69 -12.32 -10.52
CA HIS A 168 -0.30 -13.70 -10.75
C HIS A 168 1.20 -13.89 -10.50
N HIS A 169 1.54 -14.77 -9.56
CA HIS A 169 2.94 -15.14 -9.24
C HIS A 169 3.02 -16.66 -9.03
N GLY A 170 2.81 -17.44 -10.11
CA GLY A 170 2.62 -18.88 -10.04
C GLY A 170 1.27 -19.27 -9.45
N VAL A 171 0.75 -18.48 -8.53
CA VAL A 171 -0.61 -18.52 -7.97
C VAL A 171 -1.22 -17.13 -8.00
N ASP A 172 -2.54 -17.03 -7.89
CA ASP A 172 -3.20 -15.73 -7.77
C ASP A 172 -3.10 -15.22 -6.34
N VAL A 173 -2.57 -14.01 -6.18
CA VAL A 173 -2.34 -13.35 -4.91
C VAL A 173 -3.17 -12.07 -4.85
N VAL A 174 -3.73 -11.75 -3.69
CA VAL A 174 -4.38 -10.46 -3.47
C VAL A 174 -3.33 -9.35 -3.49
N ALA A 175 -3.40 -8.50 -4.48
CA ALA A 175 -2.47 -7.37 -4.68
C ALA A 175 -2.93 -6.10 -3.96
N ALA A 176 -4.25 -5.92 -3.86
CA ALA A 176 -4.84 -4.77 -3.18
C ALA A 176 -6.22 -5.10 -2.62
N VAL A 177 -6.56 -4.42 -1.53
CA VAL A 177 -7.89 -4.45 -0.92
C VAL A 177 -8.45 -3.03 -0.80
N GLU A 178 -9.78 -2.92 -0.94
CA GLU A 178 -10.52 -1.67 -0.82
C GLU A 178 -11.85 -1.94 -0.13
N ARG A 179 -12.10 -1.28 1.01
CA ARG A 179 -13.35 -1.40 1.76
C ARG A 179 -13.68 -0.07 2.43
N ALA A 180 -14.75 0.56 2.04
CA ALA A 180 -15.17 1.86 2.55
C ALA A 180 -14.02 2.90 2.48
N ASN A 181 -13.56 3.39 3.63
CA ASN A 181 -12.46 4.35 3.73
C ASN A 181 -11.07 3.69 3.85
N VAL A 182 -10.96 2.35 3.79
CA VAL A 182 -9.70 1.63 4.01
C VAL A 182 -9.20 1.01 2.71
N TRP A 183 -7.98 1.34 2.34
CA TRP A 183 -7.22 0.77 1.23
C TRP A 183 -6.00 0.02 1.73
N GLY A 184 -5.63 -1.04 1.05
CA GLY A 184 -4.38 -1.76 1.27
C GLY A 184 -3.71 -2.10 -0.04
N ALA A 185 -2.40 -1.85 -0.16
CA ALA A 185 -1.56 -2.23 -1.29
C ALA A 185 -0.45 -3.18 -0.84
N GLN A 186 -0.39 -4.40 -1.39
CA GLN A 186 0.71 -5.34 -1.12
C GLN A 186 2.00 -4.88 -1.82
N PHE A 187 1.88 -4.18 -2.92
CA PHE A 187 2.99 -3.55 -3.63
C PHE A 187 3.38 -2.21 -2.99
N HIS A 188 4.46 -1.62 -3.50
CA HIS A 188 4.98 -0.34 -3.08
C HIS A 188 4.62 0.75 -4.10
N PRO A 189 3.54 1.53 -3.93
CA PRO A 189 3.19 2.60 -4.86
C PRO A 189 4.32 3.64 -4.97
N GLU A 190 5.02 3.94 -3.88
CA GLU A 190 6.15 4.88 -3.84
C GLU A 190 7.38 4.39 -4.64
N LYS A 191 7.37 3.12 -5.10
CA LYS A 191 8.39 2.51 -5.97
C LYS A 191 7.86 2.13 -7.34
N SER A 192 6.58 2.40 -7.61
CA SER A 192 5.87 1.94 -8.81
C SER A 192 5.77 3.00 -9.91
N SER A 193 6.77 3.91 -9.99
CA SER A 193 6.85 4.96 -11.01
C SER A 193 5.56 5.79 -11.08
N ASN A 194 5.21 6.31 -12.27
CA ASN A 194 4.03 7.17 -12.46
C ASN A 194 2.70 6.46 -12.12
N LEU A 195 2.60 5.13 -12.35
CA LEU A 195 1.39 4.39 -12.01
C LEU A 195 1.15 4.34 -10.50
N GLY A 196 2.23 4.17 -9.71
CA GLY A 196 2.14 4.26 -8.26
C GLY A 196 1.82 5.67 -7.76
N LEU A 197 2.37 6.70 -8.40
CA LEU A 197 2.03 8.09 -8.10
C LEU A 197 0.57 8.41 -8.41
N THR A 198 0.02 7.89 -9.52
CA THR A 198 -1.41 8.03 -9.84
C THR A 198 -2.28 7.41 -8.74
N LEU A 199 -1.91 6.22 -8.24
CA LEU A 199 -2.63 5.58 -7.13
C LEU A 199 -2.59 6.45 -5.86
N LEU A 200 -1.43 7.02 -5.52
CA LEU A 200 -1.31 7.92 -4.36
C LEU A 200 -2.09 9.23 -4.57
N ALA A 201 -2.16 9.74 -5.79
CA ALA A 201 -3.02 10.88 -6.13
C ALA A 201 -4.51 10.53 -5.97
N ASN A 202 -4.93 9.32 -6.39
CA ASN A 202 -6.29 8.84 -6.15
C ASN A 202 -6.60 8.79 -4.65
N PHE A 203 -5.67 8.26 -3.83
CA PHE A 203 -5.84 8.27 -2.38
C PHE A 203 -5.97 9.69 -1.82
N ALA A 204 -5.10 10.60 -2.23
CA ALA A 204 -5.18 12.01 -1.81
C ALA A 204 -6.52 12.66 -2.19
N SER A 205 -7.07 12.31 -3.35
CA SER A 205 -8.40 12.78 -3.76
C SER A 205 -9.51 12.29 -2.84
N THR A 206 -9.43 11.05 -2.33
CA THR A 206 -10.40 10.56 -1.32
C THR A 206 -10.28 11.30 0.02
N CYS A 207 -9.13 11.89 0.30
CA CYS A 207 -8.90 12.76 1.45
C CYS A 207 -9.46 14.18 1.26
N GLY A 208 -10.08 14.47 0.10
CA GLY A 208 -10.56 15.81 -0.24
C GLY A 208 -9.44 16.78 -0.64
N LEU A 209 -8.27 16.25 -0.99
CA LEU A 209 -7.12 17.02 -1.46
C LEU A 209 -7.14 17.12 -2.98
N GLU A 210 -6.43 18.12 -3.53
CA GLU A 210 -6.31 18.35 -4.97
C GLU A 210 -4.89 18.00 -5.43
N PRO A 211 -4.58 16.71 -5.68
CA PRO A 211 -3.26 16.32 -6.16
C PRO A 211 -3.02 16.80 -7.60
N THR A 212 -1.76 17.03 -7.94
CA THR A 212 -1.37 17.29 -9.32
C THR A 212 -1.28 15.98 -10.09
N ASP A 213 -1.65 16.01 -11.38
CA ASP A 213 -1.52 14.85 -12.26
C ASP A 213 -0.03 14.49 -12.43
N PRO A 214 0.38 13.28 -12.02
CA PRO A 214 1.77 12.84 -12.11
C PRO A 214 2.29 12.71 -13.55
N SER A 215 1.42 12.61 -14.56
CA SER A 215 1.81 12.60 -15.97
C SER A 215 2.49 13.92 -16.40
N HIS A 216 2.28 15.01 -15.66
CA HIS A 216 2.94 16.30 -15.88
C HIS A 216 4.25 16.46 -15.08
N ALA A 217 4.57 15.56 -14.16
CA ALA A 217 5.80 15.65 -13.35
C ALA A 217 7.06 15.35 -14.17
N ASP A 218 6.99 14.47 -15.16
CA ASP A 218 8.10 14.10 -16.03
C ASP A 218 8.54 15.23 -16.97
N ALA A 219 7.66 16.14 -17.33
CA ALA A 219 8.00 17.27 -18.19
C ALA A 219 8.98 18.26 -17.54
N ARG A 220 9.12 18.24 -16.20
CA ARG A 220 10.03 19.13 -15.44
C ARG A 220 11.36 18.45 -15.07
N SER A 221 11.45 17.13 -15.09
CA SER A 221 12.63 16.41 -14.62
C SER A 221 13.64 16.03 -15.71
N GLY A 222 13.30 16.14 -16.99
CA GLY A 222 14.18 15.80 -18.12
C GLY A 222 14.67 14.34 -18.10
N ARG A 223 14.05 13.46 -17.33
CA ARG A 223 14.37 12.04 -17.30
C ARG A 223 13.49 11.31 -18.30
N SER A 224 14.15 10.73 -19.32
CA SER A 224 13.54 9.76 -20.23
C SER A 224 12.89 8.62 -19.47
N GLU A 225 11.76 8.11 -19.99
CA GLU A 225 11.08 6.96 -19.46
C GLU A 225 12.06 5.84 -19.06
N PRO A 226 11.86 5.18 -17.90
CA PRO A 226 12.67 4.01 -17.56
C PRO A 226 12.44 2.95 -18.63
N GLY A 227 13.55 2.46 -19.20
CA GLY A 227 13.56 1.56 -20.34
C GLY A 227 12.65 0.34 -20.15
N VAL A 228 12.06 -0.03 -21.27
CA VAL A 228 11.44 -1.32 -21.62
C VAL A 228 11.15 -2.24 -20.44
N TYR A 229 9.89 -2.26 -20.00
CA TYR A 229 9.37 -3.33 -19.14
C TYR A 229 9.60 -4.67 -19.87
N PRO A 230 10.10 -5.71 -19.17
CA PRO A 230 10.27 -7.01 -19.80
C PRO A 230 8.92 -7.50 -20.32
N SER A 231 8.88 -7.76 -21.61
CA SER A 231 7.64 -8.11 -22.32
C SER A 231 7.23 -9.57 -22.16
N GLU A 232 7.94 -10.39 -21.37
CA GLU A 232 7.52 -11.78 -21.05
C GLU A 232 8.27 -12.31 -19.80
N PRO A 233 7.68 -13.26 -19.04
CA PRO A 233 8.41 -14.00 -18.05
C PRO A 233 9.48 -14.85 -18.74
N VAL A 234 10.73 -14.71 -18.33
CA VAL A 234 11.81 -15.56 -18.81
C VAL A 234 11.53 -16.99 -18.33
N SER A 235 11.03 -17.82 -19.22
CA SER A 235 11.01 -19.27 -19.01
C SER A 235 12.42 -19.80 -19.20
N GLU A 236 13.23 -19.85 -18.17
CA GLU A 236 14.43 -20.66 -18.17
C GLU A 236 14.01 -22.14 -18.18
N THR A 237 14.00 -22.72 -19.37
CA THR A 237 14.00 -24.17 -19.54
C THR A 237 15.36 -24.65 -19.12
N ILE A 238 15.45 -25.20 -17.91
CA ILE A 238 16.62 -26.00 -17.51
C ILE A 238 16.56 -27.28 -18.34
N HIS A 239 17.45 -27.39 -19.30
CA HIS A 239 17.80 -28.65 -19.91
C HIS A 239 18.93 -29.31 -19.11
N ASP A 240 18.67 -30.52 -18.63
CA ASP A 240 19.52 -31.60 -18.11
C ASP A 240 20.97 -31.30 -17.73
#